data_8a0102e66f226b4782ef39198d55bc0d
#
_entry.id   8a0102e66f226b4782ef39198d55bc0d
#
_cell.length_a   1.000
_cell.length_b   1.000
_cell.length_c   1.000
_cell.angle_alpha   90.00
_cell.angle_beta   90.00
_cell.angle_gamma   90.00
#
_symmetry.space_group_name_H-M   'P 1'
#
loop_
_entity.id
_entity.type
_entity.pdbx_description
1 polymer ?
#
loop_
_entity_poly.entity_id
_entity_poly.type
_entity_poly.pdbx_seq_one_letter_code
_entity_poly.pdbx_strand_id
1 'polypeptide(L)'
;MGRHTAESPLARAEQFVWLTARVLEQRRFAYHFLGGSADAVEAALAPYANEDGGYGHALEPDVRGPASRPAHTAHALRVLDAIGRCHGPRVERVCRYLTGVSTREGALPALHRPVRDRPAGPPAPVDGDPPGDLPATGPVVGLLHRNQVWHAWLFRATDFCWAAVEAVVEGRPTHPYEVEAAVAFLDGVPDRSRAEAAADRLGRVVRERHLAVLEPERAAAYPPGSGYAPGEHRFPHDYARVPGSLARRWFTDAELDRSLDHLAAEQAEDGGWPVRRPRRAPGSALESRPIITIEALRTLRAHGRPVG
;
A
#
# COMPACT_ATOMS: atom_id res chain seq x y z
N MET A 1 11.07 41.51 -16.82
CA MET A 1 10.36 40.26 -17.13
C MET A 1 11.02 39.17 -16.25
N GLY A 2 10.46 38.95 -15.03
CA GLY A 2 10.95 37.94 -14.10
C GLY A 2 10.70 36.57 -14.69
N ARG A 3 11.73 35.73 -14.78
CA ARG A 3 11.57 34.29 -15.00
C ARG A 3 10.87 33.75 -13.77
N HIS A 4 9.58 33.45 -13.85
CA HIS A 4 8.94 32.52 -12.91
C HIS A 4 9.69 31.19 -13.07
N THR A 5 10.63 30.90 -12.20
CA THR A 5 11.13 29.53 -12.03
C THR A 5 9.91 28.72 -11.62
N ALA A 6 9.50 27.76 -12.46
CA ALA A 6 8.41 26.86 -12.12
C ALA A 6 8.76 26.20 -10.79
N GLU A 7 7.84 26.26 -9.82
CA GLU A 7 8.01 25.57 -8.53
C GLU A 7 8.27 24.08 -8.76
N SER A 8 9.20 23.53 -7.99
CA SER A 8 9.50 22.10 -8.10
C SER A 8 8.29 21.24 -7.70
N PRO A 9 8.18 19.99 -8.19
CA PRO A 9 7.13 19.08 -7.77
C PRO A 9 7.05 18.92 -6.25
N LEU A 10 8.18 18.93 -5.56
CA LEU A 10 8.25 18.84 -4.10
C LEU A 10 7.67 20.07 -3.41
N ALA A 11 7.99 21.29 -3.91
CA ALA A 11 7.49 22.53 -3.32
C ALA A 11 5.96 22.65 -3.45
N ARG A 12 5.41 22.27 -4.61
CA ARG A 12 3.96 22.21 -4.81
C ARG A 12 3.29 21.18 -3.91
N ALA A 13 3.90 20.00 -3.76
CA ALA A 13 3.38 18.95 -2.88
C ALA A 13 3.47 19.35 -1.40
N GLU A 14 4.51 20.09 -1.01
CA GLU A 14 4.65 20.65 0.34
C GLU A 14 3.47 21.56 0.66
N GLN A 15 3.18 22.53 -0.20
CA GLN A 15 2.04 23.44 -0.03
C GLN A 15 0.73 22.66 0.06
N PHE A 16 0.49 21.70 -0.84
CA PHE A 16 -0.69 20.85 -0.82
C PHE A 16 -0.85 20.11 0.52
N VAL A 17 0.22 19.47 1.00
CA VAL A 17 0.19 18.71 2.26
C VAL A 17 -0.06 19.60 3.47
N TRP A 18 0.57 20.78 3.54
CA TRP A 18 0.33 21.70 4.66
C TRP A 18 -1.09 22.24 4.70
N LEU A 19 -1.74 22.43 3.55
CA LEU A 19 -3.09 22.98 3.46
C LEU A 19 -4.20 21.91 3.67
N THR A 20 -3.92 20.64 3.36
CA THR A 20 -5.00 19.64 3.25
C THR A 20 -4.83 18.41 4.14
N ALA A 21 -3.64 18.13 4.62
CA ALA A 21 -3.33 16.88 5.29
C ALA A 21 -3.60 16.92 6.80
N ARG A 22 -3.89 15.74 7.36
CA ARG A 22 -3.88 15.54 8.80
C ARG A 22 -2.45 15.73 9.35
N VAL A 23 -2.32 15.99 10.64
CA VAL A 23 -1.01 16.18 11.29
C VAL A 23 -0.08 15.01 11.04
N LEU A 24 -0.59 13.79 11.02
CA LEU A 24 0.23 12.60 10.74
C LEU A 24 0.93 12.68 9.37
N GLU A 25 0.18 12.98 8.32
CA GLU A 25 0.75 13.09 6.97
C GLU A 25 1.69 14.30 6.83
N GLN A 26 1.40 15.41 7.50
CA GLN A 26 2.33 16.56 7.56
C GLN A 26 3.67 16.15 8.20
N ARG A 27 3.65 15.42 9.32
CA ARG A 27 4.87 14.91 9.97
C ARG A 27 5.59 13.86 9.14
N ARG A 28 4.86 12.98 8.46
CA ARG A 28 5.44 12.01 7.50
C ARG A 28 6.13 12.72 6.34
N PHE A 29 5.48 13.72 5.75
CA PHE A 29 6.07 14.52 4.68
C PHE A 29 7.35 15.22 5.15
N ALA A 30 7.29 15.91 6.29
CA ALA A 30 8.47 16.56 6.87
C ALA A 30 9.60 15.57 7.12
N TYR A 31 9.33 14.38 7.66
CA TYR A 31 10.33 13.33 7.88
C TYR A 31 10.99 12.89 6.57
N HIS A 32 10.20 12.62 5.54
CA HIS A 32 10.74 12.08 4.30
C HIS A 32 11.48 13.12 3.45
N PHE A 33 11.09 14.40 3.51
CA PHE A 33 11.53 15.39 2.53
C PHE A 33 12.17 16.65 3.12
N LEU A 34 11.91 16.97 4.39
CA LEU A 34 12.32 18.24 5.00
C LEU A 34 13.21 18.05 6.26
N GLY A 35 13.75 16.87 6.50
CA GLY A 35 14.60 16.60 7.66
C GLY A 35 13.85 16.54 9.01
N GLY A 36 12.55 16.33 9.00
CA GLY A 36 11.75 16.13 10.21
C GLY A 36 12.13 14.85 10.98
N SER A 37 11.77 14.78 12.27
CA SER A 37 12.14 13.65 13.12
C SER A 37 11.14 12.49 13.08
N ALA A 38 11.64 11.27 13.27
CA ALA A 38 10.80 10.08 13.44
C ALA A 38 9.89 10.20 14.68
N ASP A 39 10.37 10.83 15.76
CA ASP A 39 9.61 11.01 16.99
C ASP A 39 8.36 11.87 16.77
N ALA A 40 8.44 12.89 15.89
CA ALA A 40 7.28 13.72 15.54
C ALA A 40 6.21 12.92 14.79
N VAL A 41 6.62 11.99 13.91
CA VAL A 41 5.69 11.08 13.22
C VAL A 41 5.05 10.11 14.20
N GLU A 42 5.85 9.55 15.10
CA GLU A 42 5.41 8.60 16.12
C GLU A 42 4.42 9.24 17.10
N ALA A 43 4.68 10.48 17.53
CA ALA A 43 3.77 11.25 18.36
C ALA A 43 2.44 11.55 17.65
N ALA A 44 2.48 11.85 16.35
CA ALA A 44 1.27 12.09 15.55
C ALA A 44 0.48 10.79 15.26
N LEU A 45 1.13 9.62 15.28
CA LEU A 45 0.49 8.32 15.13
C LEU A 45 -0.16 7.81 16.42
N ALA A 46 0.38 8.20 17.59
CA ALA A 46 -0.04 7.69 18.90
C ALA A 46 -1.56 7.82 19.18
N PRO A 47 -2.26 8.91 18.82
CA PRO A 47 -3.71 9.04 19.07
C PRO A 47 -4.59 8.04 18.34
N TYR A 48 -4.05 7.33 17.34
CA TYR A 48 -4.78 6.30 16.60
C TYR A 48 -4.67 4.91 17.24
N ALA A 49 -3.82 4.73 18.25
CA ALA A 49 -3.64 3.46 18.94
C ALA A 49 -4.75 3.23 19.97
N ASN A 50 -5.19 1.98 20.10
CA ASN A 50 -6.13 1.53 21.12
C ASN A 50 -5.44 0.63 22.17
N GLU A 51 -6.11 0.44 23.30
CA GLU A 51 -5.60 -0.36 24.42
C GLU A 51 -5.42 -1.85 24.06
N ASP A 52 -6.20 -2.36 23.10
CA ASP A 52 -6.11 -3.73 22.61
C ASP A 52 -4.82 -4.00 21.77
N GLY A 53 -4.03 -2.97 21.52
CA GLY A 53 -2.81 -3.03 20.71
C GLY A 53 -3.02 -2.82 19.22
N GLY A 54 -4.25 -2.75 18.76
CA GLY A 54 -4.60 -2.37 17.38
C GLY A 54 -4.69 -0.86 17.19
N TYR A 55 -5.06 -0.46 15.99
CA TYR A 55 -5.25 0.94 15.62
C TYR A 55 -6.65 1.16 15.05
N GLY A 56 -7.20 2.35 15.30
CA GLY A 56 -8.55 2.76 14.90
C GLY A 56 -8.64 4.21 14.47
N HIS A 57 -9.73 4.87 14.90
CA HIS A 57 -9.93 6.33 14.78
C HIS A 57 -9.80 6.87 13.35
N ALA A 58 -10.28 6.10 12.36
CA ALA A 58 -10.22 6.45 10.95
C ALA A 58 -8.78 6.71 10.43
N LEU A 59 -7.76 6.04 10.98
CA LEU A 59 -6.39 6.10 10.47
C LEU A 59 -6.34 5.72 8.97
N GLU A 60 -7.05 4.65 8.57
CA GLU A 60 -7.30 4.36 7.15
C GLU A 60 -8.55 5.14 6.70
N PRO A 61 -8.43 6.03 5.71
CA PRO A 61 -9.53 6.94 5.35
C PRO A 61 -10.82 6.24 4.89
N ASP A 62 -10.74 5.06 4.32
CA ASP A 62 -11.89 4.29 3.82
C ASP A 62 -12.66 3.57 4.94
N VAL A 63 -12.10 3.52 6.14
CA VAL A 63 -12.69 2.80 7.29
C VAL A 63 -12.93 3.78 8.42
N ARG A 64 -14.19 3.98 8.79
CA ARG A 64 -14.58 4.93 9.85
C ARG A 64 -14.82 4.23 11.18
N GLY A 65 -14.66 4.97 12.25
CA GLY A 65 -14.93 4.54 13.62
C GLY A 65 -13.69 4.43 14.50
N PRO A 66 -13.89 4.36 15.82
CA PRO A 66 -12.80 4.36 16.79
C PRO A 66 -12.16 2.97 16.98
N ALA A 67 -12.90 1.89 16.69
CA ALA A 67 -12.47 0.53 16.97
C ALA A 67 -11.24 0.12 16.15
N SER A 68 -10.40 -0.70 16.74
CA SER A 68 -9.27 -1.32 16.04
C SER A 68 -9.74 -2.18 14.86
N ARG A 69 -9.06 -2.02 13.74
CA ARG A 69 -9.30 -2.81 12.52
C ARG A 69 -7.97 -3.22 11.90
N PRO A 70 -7.90 -4.39 11.24
CA PRO A 70 -6.68 -4.82 10.53
C PRO A 70 -6.15 -3.76 9.55
N ALA A 71 -7.03 -3.03 8.83
CA ALA A 71 -6.65 -1.97 7.90
C ALA A 71 -5.91 -0.82 8.57
N HIS A 72 -6.46 -0.30 9.67
CA HIS A 72 -5.80 0.76 10.44
C HIS A 72 -4.46 0.29 11.00
N THR A 73 -4.43 -0.94 11.50
CA THR A 73 -3.23 -1.54 12.08
C THR A 73 -2.15 -1.76 11.00
N ALA A 74 -2.53 -2.24 9.82
CA ALA A 74 -1.62 -2.34 8.67
C ALA A 74 -1.10 -0.96 8.23
N HIS A 75 -1.94 0.09 8.25
CA HIS A 75 -1.50 1.46 7.97
C HIS A 75 -0.48 1.94 9.00
N ALA A 76 -0.75 1.73 10.30
CA ALA A 76 0.17 2.09 11.37
C ALA A 76 1.53 1.38 11.22
N LEU A 77 1.53 0.08 10.91
CA LEU A 77 2.76 -0.67 10.66
C LEU A 77 3.55 -0.10 9.47
N ARG A 78 2.88 0.28 8.37
CA ARG A 78 3.55 0.94 7.23
C ARG A 78 4.19 2.27 7.62
N VAL A 79 3.52 3.06 8.47
CA VAL A 79 4.08 4.32 8.99
C VAL A 79 5.31 4.05 9.85
N LEU A 80 5.24 3.10 10.79
CA LEU A 80 6.34 2.72 11.67
C LEU A 80 7.55 2.16 10.90
N ASP A 81 7.29 1.31 9.90
CA ASP A 81 8.33 0.78 9.01
C ASP A 81 9.04 1.91 8.25
N ALA A 82 8.26 2.83 7.68
CA ALA A 82 8.79 3.94 6.87
C ALA A 82 9.70 4.90 7.66
N ILE A 83 9.57 4.94 8.99
CA ILE A 83 10.40 5.75 9.88
C ILE A 83 11.42 4.92 10.71
N GLY A 84 11.57 3.62 10.39
CA GLY A 84 12.51 2.74 11.08
C GLY A 84 12.14 2.42 12.54
N ARG A 85 10.84 2.47 12.90
CA ARG A 85 10.34 2.23 14.26
C ARG A 85 9.44 0.98 14.37
N CYS A 86 9.48 0.10 13.36
CA CYS A 86 8.68 -1.13 13.36
C CYS A 86 9.32 -2.24 14.21
N HIS A 87 9.54 -1.99 15.50
CA HIS A 87 10.15 -2.93 16.44
C HIS A 87 9.68 -2.65 17.89
N GLY A 88 10.08 -3.52 18.83
CA GLY A 88 9.90 -3.33 20.26
C GLY A 88 8.48 -3.60 20.78
N PRO A 89 8.19 -3.23 22.05
CA PRO A 89 6.97 -3.63 22.76
C PRO A 89 5.68 -3.18 22.08
N ARG A 90 5.71 -2.08 21.32
CA ARG A 90 4.53 -1.61 20.57
C ARG A 90 4.16 -2.59 19.47
N VAL A 91 5.13 -3.03 18.67
CA VAL A 91 4.90 -3.98 17.58
C VAL A 91 4.50 -5.36 18.12
N GLU A 92 5.02 -5.74 19.27
CA GLU A 92 4.60 -6.96 19.96
C GLU A 92 3.10 -6.91 20.36
N ARG A 93 2.62 -5.77 20.88
CA ARG A 93 1.17 -5.58 21.14
C ARG A 93 0.35 -5.64 19.87
N VAL A 94 0.83 -5.05 18.77
CA VAL A 94 0.19 -5.16 17.46
C VAL A 94 0.08 -6.62 17.02
N CYS A 95 1.16 -7.40 17.14
CA CYS A 95 1.13 -8.83 16.78
C CYS A 95 0.14 -9.64 17.63
N ARG A 96 -0.01 -9.32 18.92
CA ARG A 96 -1.04 -9.92 19.76
C ARG A 96 -2.45 -9.58 19.31
N TYR A 97 -2.71 -8.31 18.97
CA TYR A 97 -3.99 -7.90 18.38
C TYR A 97 -4.27 -8.66 17.07
N LEU A 98 -3.30 -8.70 16.14
CA LEU A 98 -3.43 -9.42 14.87
C LEU A 98 -3.71 -10.93 15.09
N THR A 99 -3.12 -11.52 16.10
CA THR A 99 -3.41 -12.92 16.48
C THR A 99 -4.88 -13.12 16.86
N GLY A 100 -5.43 -12.19 17.62
CA GLY A 100 -6.82 -12.25 18.09
C GLY A 100 -7.87 -12.06 16.99
N VAL A 101 -7.52 -11.37 15.90
CA VAL A 101 -8.44 -11.08 14.80
C VAL A 101 -8.19 -11.92 13.54
N SER A 102 -7.16 -12.78 13.55
CA SER A 102 -6.83 -13.64 12.40
C SER A 102 -7.68 -14.90 12.37
N THR A 103 -7.83 -15.48 11.18
CA THR A 103 -8.44 -16.79 10.97
C THR A 103 -7.59 -17.90 11.61
N ARG A 104 -8.09 -19.14 11.60
CA ARG A 104 -7.34 -20.31 12.09
C ARG A 104 -6.04 -20.52 11.34
N GLU A 105 -6.03 -20.21 10.05
CA GLU A 105 -4.86 -20.29 9.17
C GLU A 105 -3.88 -19.13 9.39
N GLY A 106 -4.21 -18.16 10.25
CA GLY A 106 -3.39 -17.00 10.55
C GLY A 106 -3.59 -15.82 9.57
N ALA A 107 -4.53 -15.91 8.65
CA ALA A 107 -4.83 -14.84 7.72
C ALA A 107 -5.61 -13.71 8.38
N LEU A 108 -5.38 -12.48 7.94
CA LEU A 108 -6.21 -11.36 8.33
C LEU A 108 -7.50 -11.34 7.52
N PRO A 109 -8.65 -11.00 8.16
CA PRO A 109 -9.92 -10.93 7.46
C PRO A 109 -9.88 -9.98 6.28
N ALA A 110 -10.54 -10.35 5.21
CA ALA A 110 -10.70 -9.52 4.03
C ALA A 110 -11.33 -8.17 4.42
N LEU A 111 -10.67 -7.09 4.02
CA LEU A 111 -11.14 -5.72 4.30
C LEU A 111 -12.37 -5.35 3.48
N HIS A 112 -12.52 -6.00 2.35
CA HIS A 112 -13.58 -5.74 1.40
C HIS A 112 -14.11 -7.05 0.83
N ARG A 113 -15.37 -7.37 1.11
CA ARG A 113 -16.09 -8.22 0.16
C ARG A 113 -16.10 -7.48 -1.17
N PRO A 114 -15.84 -8.14 -2.31
CA PRO A 114 -16.17 -7.57 -3.58
C PRO A 114 -17.68 -7.31 -3.58
N VAL A 115 -18.08 -6.06 -3.35
CA VAL A 115 -19.48 -5.65 -3.35
C VAL A 115 -19.89 -5.54 -4.81
N ARG A 116 -20.29 -6.67 -5.40
CA ARG A 116 -20.86 -6.68 -6.74
C ARG A 116 -22.24 -5.99 -6.80
N ASP A 117 -22.95 -5.82 -5.67
CA ASP A 117 -24.39 -5.55 -5.72
C ASP A 117 -24.94 -4.53 -4.72
N ARG A 118 -24.15 -3.61 -4.12
CA ARG A 118 -24.72 -2.57 -3.25
C ARG A 118 -24.04 -1.21 -3.38
N PRO A 119 -24.84 -0.13 -3.53
CA PRO A 119 -24.34 1.23 -3.39
C PRO A 119 -23.87 1.47 -1.94
N ALA A 120 -22.88 2.34 -1.79
CA ALA A 120 -22.15 2.66 -0.59
C ALA A 120 -23.03 2.86 0.66
N GLY A 121 -22.98 1.88 1.55
CA GLY A 121 -23.37 2.01 2.94
C GLY A 121 -22.17 1.74 3.85
N PRO A 122 -22.23 2.10 5.14
CA PRO A 122 -21.20 1.68 6.07
C PRO A 122 -21.05 0.16 6.01
N PRO A 123 -19.84 -0.39 6.17
CA PRO A 123 -19.63 -1.82 6.14
C PRO A 123 -20.55 -2.47 7.18
N ALA A 124 -21.48 -3.28 6.71
CA ALA A 124 -22.30 -4.08 7.61
C ALA A 124 -21.36 -4.98 8.42
N PRO A 125 -21.61 -5.21 9.71
CA PRO A 125 -20.92 -6.24 10.46
C PRO A 125 -20.97 -7.53 9.64
N VAL A 126 -19.84 -8.17 9.45
CA VAL A 126 -19.80 -9.46 8.79
C VAL A 126 -20.29 -10.45 9.85
N ASP A 127 -21.53 -10.89 9.74
CA ASP A 127 -22.03 -12.02 10.52
C ASP A 127 -21.24 -13.26 10.08
N GLY A 128 -20.47 -13.83 10.98
CA GLY A 128 -19.61 -14.99 10.74
C GLY A 128 -18.12 -14.63 10.67
N ASP A 129 -17.30 -15.66 10.56
CA ASP A 129 -15.84 -15.57 10.47
C ASP A 129 -15.46 -15.20 9.01
N PRO A 130 -15.09 -13.96 8.71
CA PRO A 130 -14.80 -13.57 7.32
C PRO A 130 -13.54 -14.31 6.84
N PRO A 131 -13.52 -14.77 5.59
CA PRO A 131 -12.32 -15.41 5.05
C PRO A 131 -11.16 -14.44 5.07
N GLY A 132 -9.98 -14.96 5.41
CA GLY A 132 -8.75 -14.21 5.25
C GLY A 132 -8.38 -14.04 3.77
N ASP A 133 -7.66 -12.97 3.45
CA ASP A 133 -7.15 -12.78 2.11
C ASP A 133 -5.69 -12.29 2.06
N LEU A 134 -5.05 -12.49 0.91
CA LEU A 134 -3.68 -12.07 0.68
C LEU A 134 -3.51 -10.54 0.70
N PRO A 135 -4.42 -9.72 0.16
CA PRO A 135 -4.35 -8.27 0.25
C PRO A 135 -4.30 -7.72 1.67
N ALA A 136 -4.99 -8.33 2.62
CA ALA A 136 -4.93 -7.93 4.02
C ALA A 136 -3.68 -8.47 4.73
N THR A 137 -3.26 -9.70 4.41
CA THR A 137 -2.25 -10.45 5.16
C THR A 137 -0.83 -10.24 4.63
N GLY A 138 -0.64 -10.35 3.33
CA GLY A 138 0.68 -10.38 2.69
C GLY A 138 1.54 -9.16 3.00
N PRO A 139 1.03 -7.92 2.84
CA PRO A 139 1.81 -6.72 3.13
C PRO A 139 2.24 -6.60 4.59
N VAL A 140 1.40 -7.05 5.53
CA VAL A 140 1.70 -7.03 6.97
C VAL A 140 2.79 -8.05 7.29
N VAL A 141 2.65 -9.28 6.80
CA VAL A 141 3.60 -10.36 7.03
C VAL A 141 4.98 -10.02 6.43
N GLY A 142 5.02 -9.54 5.17
CA GLY A 142 6.25 -9.13 4.53
C GLY A 142 6.96 -7.99 5.27
N LEU A 143 6.19 -7.00 5.73
CA LEU A 143 6.71 -5.88 6.51
C LEU A 143 7.30 -6.32 7.85
N LEU A 144 6.62 -7.19 8.59
CA LEU A 144 7.10 -7.69 9.88
C LEU A 144 8.36 -8.55 9.71
N HIS A 145 8.44 -9.40 8.68
CA HIS A 145 9.66 -10.16 8.37
C HIS A 145 10.84 -9.25 8.02
N ARG A 146 10.63 -8.23 7.17
CA ARG A 146 11.67 -7.27 6.80
C ARG A 146 12.25 -6.54 8.01
N ASN A 147 11.41 -6.26 9.02
CA ASN A 147 11.82 -5.65 10.27
C ASN A 147 12.29 -6.67 11.34
N GLN A 148 12.49 -7.93 10.96
CA GLN A 148 13.00 -8.98 11.85
C GLN A 148 12.13 -9.18 13.11
N VAL A 149 10.82 -8.97 12.99
CA VAL A 149 9.89 -9.17 14.10
C VAL A 149 9.65 -10.66 14.31
N TRP A 150 9.79 -11.10 15.56
CA TRP A 150 9.51 -12.48 15.96
C TRP A 150 8.20 -12.56 16.72
N HIS A 151 7.26 -13.35 16.19
CA HIS A 151 5.98 -13.62 16.87
C HIS A 151 5.37 -14.93 16.37
N ALA A 152 4.72 -15.69 17.25
CA ALA A 152 4.15 -17.00 16.90
C ALA A 152 3.07 -16.94 15.79
N TRP A 153 2.33 -15.85 15.70
CA TRP A 153 1.35 -15.63 14.65
C TRP A 153 1.97 -15.67 13.25
N LEU A 154 3.19 -15.13 13.09
CA LEU A 154 3.86 -15.05 11.79
C LEU A 154 4.08 -16.41 11.11
N PHE A 155 4.23 -17.49 11.87
CA PHE A 155 4.41 -18.82 11.26
C PHE A 155 3.20 -19.20 10.40
N ARG A 156 1.99 -19.17 11.00
CA ARG A 156 0.77 -19.51 10.27
C ARG A 156 0.43 -18.50 9.18
N ALA A 157 0.60 -17.20 9.46
CA ALA A 157 0.35 -16.16 8.49
C ALA A 157 1.29 -16.25 7.28
N THR A 158 2.55 -16.67 7.48
CA THR A 158 3.52 -16.91 6.42
C THR A 158 3.13 -18.12 5.56
N ASP A 159 2.71 -19.23 6.20
CA ASP A 159 2.23 -20.41 5.48
C ASP A 159 1.00 -20.09 4.63
N PHE A 160 0.05 -19.31 5.19
CA PHE A 160 -1.10 -18.82 4.43
C PHE A 160 -0.66 -17.99 3.21
N CYS A 161 0.28 -17.04 3.38
CA CYS A 161 0.75 -16.19 2.29
C CYS A 161 1.42 -17.03 1.19
N TRP A 162 2.23 -18.01 1.56
CA TRP A 162 2.84 -18.93 0.58
C TRP A 162 1.79 -19.71 -0.21
N ALA A 163 0.79 -20.28 0.47
CA ALA A 163 -0.29 -21.01 -0.20
C ALA A 163 -1.10 -20.11 -1.14
N ALA A 164 -1.38 -18.87 -0.71
CA ALA A 164 -2.11 -17.90 -1.52
C ALA A 164 -1.31 -17.45 -2.77
N VAL A 165 -0.01 -17.21 -2.64
CA VAL A 165 0.87 -16.88 -3.76
C VAL A 165 0.95 -18.05 -4.75
N GLU A 166 1.11 -19.28 -4.26
CA GLU A 166 1.17 -20.45 -5.11
C GLU A 166 -0.13 -20.65 -5.90
N ALA A 167 -1.29 -20.50 -5.27
CA ALA A 167 -2.58 -20.58 -5.95
C ALA A 167 -2.72 -19.56 -7.10
N VAL A 168 -2.17 -18.34 -6.94
CA VAL A 168 -2.14 -17.34 -8.02
C VAL A 168 -1.26 -17.77 -9.17
N VAL A 169 -0.09 -18.30 -8.86
CA VAL A 169 0.90 -18.75 -9.83
C VAL A 169 0.40 -20.00 -10.59
N GLU A 170 -0.35 -20.90 -9.92
CA GLU A 170 -0.93 -22.11 -10.52
C GLU A 170 -2.17 -21.86 -11.37
N GLY A 171 -2.62 -20.63 -11.50
CA GLY A 171 -3.64 -20.27 -12.46
C GLY A 171 -4.96 -19.81 -11.87
N ARG A 172 -5.12 -19.72 -10.55
CA ARG A 172 -6.30 -19.09 -9.94
C ARG A 172 -6.52 -17.70 -10.55
N PRO A 173 -7.77 -17.33 -10.89
CA PRO A 173 -8.09 -15.96 -11.26
C PRO A 173 -7.59 -15.00 -10.17
N THR A 174 -6.85 -14.00 -10.56
CA THR A 174 -6.27 -13.05 -9.61
C THR A 174 -6.58 -11.62 -10.00
N HIS A 175 -6.58 -10.77 -9.00
CA HIS A 175 -6.73 -9.34 -9.12
C HIS A 175 -5.37 -8.65 -8.93
N PRO A 176 -5.04 -7.56 -9.65
CA PRO A 176 -3.78 -6.85 -9.45
C PRO A 176 -3.46 -6.46 -7.99
N TYR A 177 -4.46 -6.21 -7.14
CA TYR A 177 -4.22 -5.99 -5.70
C TYR A 177 -3.68 -7.22 -4.97
N GLU A 178 -4.06 -8.43 -5.40
CA GLU A 178 -3.46 -9.65 -4.85
C GLU A 178 -1.99 -9.79 -5.28
N VAL A 179 -1.69 -9.37 -6.52
CA VAL A 179 -0.31 -9.35 -7.02
C VAL A 179 0.54 -8.35 -6.24
N GLU A 180 0.04 -7.13 -5.99
CA GLU A 180 0.74 -6.14 -5.15
C GLU A 180 1.00 -6.69 -3.75
N ALA A 181 0.01 -7.35 -3.16
CA ALA A 181 0.15 -7.96 -1.83
C ALA A 181 1.14 -9.12 -1.83
N ALA A 182 1.15 -9.94 -2.90
CA ALA A 182 2.14 -10.99 -3.10
C ALA A 182 3.57 -10.41 -3.18
N VAL A 183 3.76 -9.34 -3.96
CA VAL A 183 5.06 -8.65 -4.05
C VAL A 183 5.49 -8.15 -2.68
N ALA A 184 4.61 -7.47 -1.96
CA ALA A 184 4.93 -6.94 -0.64
C ALA A 184 5.33 -8.04 0.36
N PHE A 185 4.70 -9.21 0.28
CA PHE A 185 5.09 -10.41 1.05
C PHE A 185 6.46 -10.93 0.60
N LEU A 186 6.65 -11.16 -0.70
CA LEU A 186 7.86 -11.74 -1.27
C LEU A 186 9.09 -10.85 -1.06
N ASP A 187 8.92 -9.53 -1.11
CA ASP A 187 9.99 -8.57 -0.85
C ASP A 187 10.51 -8.62 0.60
N GLY A 188 9.68 -9.06 1.55
CA GLY A 188 10.02 -9.07 2.98
C GLY A 188 10.38 -10.43 3.56
N VAL A 189 9.89 -11.53 2.98
CA VAL A 189 10.04 -12.86 3.58
C VAL A 189 11.50 -13.34 3.58
N PRO A 190 11.95 -14.09 4.62
CA PRO A 190 13.37 -14.49 4.77
C PRO A 190 13.87 -15.50 3.73
N ASP A 191 13.01 -16.43 3.26
CA ASP A 191 13.37 -17.42 2.24
C ASP A 191 13.49 -16.73 0.87
N ARG A 192 14.66 -16.14 0.64
CA ARG A 192 14.93 -15.35 -0.57
C ARG A 192 14.88 -16.19 -1.84
N SER A 193 15.41 -17.41 -1.80
CA SER A 193 15.43 -18.29 -2.97
C SER A 193 14.02 -18.65 -3.44
N ARG A 194 13.16 -19.03 -2.49
CA ARG A 194 11.75 -19.33 -2.77
C ARG A 194 11.00 -18.08 -3.23
N ALA A 195 11.27 -16.92 -2.60
CA ALA A 195 10.64 -15.65 -2.96
C ALA A 195 11.00 -15.22 -4.39
N GLU A 196 12.25 -15.35 -4.79
CA GLU A 196 12.70 -15.03 -6.15
C GLU A 196 12.04 -15.94 -7.19
N ALA A 197 12.04 -17.26 -6.94
CA ALA A 197 11.40 -18.22 -7.84
C ALA A 197 9.88 -17.96 -7.98
N ALA A 198 9.20 -17.64 -6.88
CA ALA A 198 7.79 -17.28 -6.90
C ALA A 198 7.53 -15.96 -7.64
N ALA A 199 8.37 -14.94 -7.40
CA ALA A 199 8.28 -13.65 -8.09
C ALA A 199 8.47 -13.78 -9.60
N ASP A 200 9.40 -14.60 -10.07
CA ASP A 200 9.63 -14.83 -11.50
C ASP A 200 8.40 -15.51 -12.16
N ARG A 201 7.75 -16.45 -11.48
CA ARG A 201 6.50 -17.06 -11.95
C ARG A 201 5.36 -16.06 -11.96
N LEU A 202 5.24 -15.25 -10.90
CA LEU A 202 4.20 -14.21 -10.78
C LEU A 202 4.37 -13.15 -11.87
N GLY A 203 5.61 -12.77 -12.21
CA GLY A 203 5.90 -11.84 -13.31
C GLY A 203 5.38 -12.34 -14.66
N ARG A 204 5.48 -13.66 -14.94
CA ARG A 204 4.88 -14.25 -16.15
C ARG A 204 3.34 -14.09 -16.12
N VAL A 205 2.70 -14.38 -15.00
CA VAL A 205 1.24 -14.18 -14.84
C VAL A 205 0.83 -12.75 -15.10
N VAL A 206 1.60 -11.77 -14.56
CA VAL A 206 1.33 -10.33 -14.78
C VAL A 206 1.40 -9.97 -16.27
N ARG A 207 2.39 -10.49 -16.98
CA ARG A 207 2.59 -10.23 -18.41
C ARG A 207 1.51 -10.90 -19.26
N GLU A 208 1.28 -12.19 -19.06
CA GLU A 208 0.34 -13.02 -19.84
C GLU A 208 -1.10 -12.55 -19.67
N ARG A 209 -1.48 -12.09 -18.47
CA ARG A 209 -2.84 -11.64 -18.18
C ARG A 209 -3.04 -10.13 -18.28
N HIS A 210 -2.04 -9.39 -18.76
CA HIS A 210 -2.10 -7.93 -18.89
C HIS A 210 -2.51 -7.22 -17.60
N LEU A 211 -1.99 -7.66 -16.44
CA LEU A 211 -2.28 -7.08 -15.14
C LEU A 211 -1.52 -5.78 -14.87
N ALA A 212 -0.64 -5.35 -15.77
CA ALA A 212 0.05 -4.08 -15.74
C ALA A 212 -0.12 -3.35 -17.08
N VAL A 213 -0.42 -2.06 -17.02
CA VAL A 213 -0.46 -1.17 -18.19
C VAL A 213 0.96 -0.70 -18.47
N LEU A 214 1.52 -1.12 -19.61
CA LEU A 214 2.89 -0.82 -20.01
C LEU A 214 3.02 0.45 -20.83
N GLU A 215 1.92 0.89 -21.43
CA GLU A 215 1.78 2.10 -22.24
C GLU A 215 0.71 3.00 -21.60
N PRO A 216 1.07 3.87 -20.63
CA PRO A 216 0.11 4.67 -19.88
C PRO A 216 -0.81 5.53 -20.75
N GLU A 217 -0.31 6.04 -21.86
CA GLU A 217 -1.06 6.83 -22.86
C GLU A 217 -2.18 6.03 -23.53
N ARG A 218 -2.11 4.71 -23.49
CA ARG A 218 -3.10 3.78 -24.03
C ARG A 218 -3.90 3.06 -22.95
N ALA A 219 -3.86 3.53 -21.72
CA ALA A 219 -4.51 2.86 -20.56
C ALA A 219 -5.99 2.55 -20.83
N ALA A 220 -6.72 3.44 -21.52
CA ALA A 220 -8.12 3.23 -21.87
C ALA A 220 -8.37 2.01 -22.79
N ALA A 221 -7.35 1.53 -23.51
CA ALA A 221 -7.46 0.35 -24.37
C ALA A 221 -7.28 -0.97 -23.59
N TYR A 222 -6.78 -0.90 -22.36
CA TYR A 222 -6.67 -2.09 -21.52
C TYR A 222 -8.03 -2.42 -20.90
N PRO A 223 -8.47 -3.67 -21.00
CA PRO A 223 -9.72 -4.06 -20.35
C PRO A 223 -9.58 -3.84 -18.84
N PRO A 224 -10.61 -3.27 -18.19
CA PRO A 224 -10.61 -3.24 -16.75
C PRO A 224 -10.54 -4.69 -16.25
N GLY A 225 -9.56 -5.01 -15.42
CA GLY A 225 -9.49 -6.32 -14.76
C GLY A 225 -10.81 -6.59 -14.02
N SER A 226 -11.22 -7.84 -13.93
CA SER A 226 -12.45 -8.21 -13.21
C SER A 226 -12.42 -7.64 -11.79
N GLY A 227 -13.36 -6.77 -11.43
CA GLY A 227 -13.45 -6.13 -10.12
C GLY A 227 -12.80 -4.74 -10.04
N TYR A 228 -12.30 -4.19 -11.15
CA TYR A 228 -11.86 -2.79 -11.23
C TYR A 228 -12.96 -1.87 -11.71
N ALA A 229 -12.96 -0.65 -11.22
CA ALA A 229 -13.72 0.42 -11.82
C ALA A 229 -13.05 0.88 -13.13
N PRO A 230 -13.82 1.44 -14.07
CA PRO A 230 -13.24 2.07 -15.26
C PRO A 230 -12.16 3.10 -14.87
N GLY A 231 -11.00 3.04 -15.54
CA GLY A 231 -9.86 3.91 -15.26
C GLY A 231 -8.97 3.48 -14.09
N GLU A 232 -9.31 2.40 -13.40
CA GLU A 232 -8.48 1.85 -12.33
C GLU A 232 -7.45 0.88 -12.91
N HIS A 233 -6.26 1.38 -13.17
CA HIS A 233 -5.15 0.62 -13.76
C HIS A 233 -3.99 0.47 -12.79
N ARG A 234 -3.14 -0.54 -13.03
CA ARG A 234 -1.85 -0.73 -12.37
C ARG A 234 -0.73 -0.60 -13.38
N PHE A 235 0.30 0.12 -12.98
CA PHE A 235 1.47 0.40 -13.78
C PHE A 235 2.72 -0.30 -13.20
N PRO A 236 3.80 -0.43 -13.94
CA PRO A 236 5.05 -1.00 -13.42
C PRO A 236 5.51 -0.44 -12.09
N HIS A 237 5.38 0.88 -11.86
CA HIS A 237 5.77 1.53 -10.60
C HIS A 237 4.87 1.16 -9.41
N ASP A 238 3.65 0.67 -9.63
CA ASP A 238 2.77 0.20 -8.54
C ASP A 238 3.27 -1.13 -7.94
N TYR A 239 3.87 -1.99 -8.78
CA TYR A 239 4.47 -3.27 -8.35
C TYR A 239 5.91 -3.09 -7.87
N ALA A 240 6.72 -2.31 -8.60
CA ALA A 240 8.12 -2.04 -8.30
C ALA A 240 8.31 -0.63 -7.73
N ARG A 241 7.81 -0.40 -6.52
CA ARG A 241 7.87 0.91 -5.86
C ARG A 241 9.28 1.37 -5.48
N VAL A 242 10.19 0.42 -5.38
CA VAL A 242 11.61 0.66 -5.12
C VAL A 242 12.46 -0.21 -6.04
N PRO A 243 13.69 0.21 -6.39
CA PRO A 243 14.57 -0.56 -7.28
C PRO A 243 14.90 -1.97 -6.76
N GLY A 244 14.91 -2.16 -5.45
CA GLY A 244 15.20 -3.45 -4.81
C GLY A 244 14.03 -4.43 -4.75
N SER A 245 12.83 -4.04 -5.21
CA SER A 245 11.68 -4.96 -5.25
C SER A 245 11.91 -6.09 -6.24
N LEU A 246 11.46 -7.30 -5.90
CA LEU A 246 11.51 -8.46 -6.79
C LEU A 246 10.70 -8.25 -8.08
N ALA A 247 9.64 -7.46 -8.03
CA ALA A 247 8.84 -7.10 -9.19
C ALA A 247 9.59 -6.22 -10.20
N ARG A 248 10.72 -5.59 -9.81
CA ARG A 248 11.52 -4.76 -10.73
C ARG A 248 11.96 -5.53 -11.97
N ARG A 249 12.25 -6.82 -11.84
CA ARG A 249 12.68 -7.69 -12.93
C ARG A 249 11.60 -8.02 -13.96
N TRP A 250 10.33 -7.73 -13.65
CA TRP A 250 9.21 -8.01 -14.54
C TRP A 250 9.12 -7.05 -15.72
N PHE A 251 9.79 -5.91 -15.60
CA PHE A 251 9.69 -4.79 -16.52
C PHE A 251 11.07 -4.38 -17.04
N THR A 252 11.13 -4.03 -18.32
CA THR A 252 12.31 -3.41 -18.92
C THR A 252 12.51 -2.01 -18.34
N ASP A 253 13.72 -1.45 -18.49
CA ASP A 253 14.01 -0.08 -18.06
C ASP A 253 13.08 0.92 -18.76
N ALA A 254 12.87 0.75 -20.07
CA ALA A 254 11.99 1.63 -20.85
C ALA A 254 10.50 1.57 -20.39
N GLU A 255 10.00 0.42 -19.97
CA GLU A 255 8.63 0.27 -19.45
C GLU A 255 8.51 0.95 -18.09
N LEU A 256 9.51 0.77 -17.22
CA LEU A 256 9.51 1.42 -15.90
C LEU A 256 9.69 2.93 -16.03
N ASP A 257 10.57 3.38 -16.92
CA ASP A 257 10.79 4.82 -17.16
C ASP A 257 9.52 5.52 -17.64
N ARG A 258 8.82 4.96 -18.63
CA ARG A 258 7.50 5.49 -19.07
C ARG A 258 6.50 5.52 -17.93
N SER A 259 6.48 4.48 -17.11
CA SER A 259 5.61 4.39 -15.95
C SER A 259 5.91 5.44 -14.89
N LEU A 260 7.18 5.72 -14.62
CA LEU A 260 7.62 6.78 -13.70
C LEU A 260 7.37 8.19 -14.26
N ASP A 261 7.54 8.37 -15.56
CA ASP A 261 7.22 9.65 -16.23
C ASP A 261 5.71 9.92 -16.14
N HIS A 262 4.89 8.89 -16.33
CA HIS A 262 3.45 8.99 -16.12
C HIS A 262 3.11 9.35 -14.67
N LEU A 263 3.71 8.66 -13.68
CA LEU A 263 3.53 9.00 -12.26
C LEU A 263 3.89 10.46 -11.96
N ALA A 264 5.00 10.95 -12.51
CA ALA A 264 5.42 12.34 -12.33
C ALA A 264 4.41 13.32 -12.96
N ALA A 265 3.88 13.00 -14.15
CA ALA A 265 2.91 13.82 -14.86
C ALA A 265 1.52 13.87 -14.21
N GLU A 266 1.18 12.93 -13.32
CA GLU A 266 -0.10 12.90 -12.62
C GLU A 266 -0.22 13.92 -11.47
N GLN A 267 0.84 14.65 -11.14
CA GLN A 267 0.74 15.70 -10.14
C GLN A 267 -0.27 16.77 -10.59
N ALA A 268 -1.35 16.93 -9.84
CA ALA A 268 -2.39 17.90 -10.13
C ALA A 268 -1.91 19.35 -9.93
N GLU A 269 -2.70 20.31 -10.42
CA GLU A 269 -2.38 21.75 -10.30
C GLU A 269 -2.24 22.22 -8.84
N ASP A 270 -3.00 21.60 -7.92
CA ASP A 270 -2.91 21.90 -6.48
C ASP A 270 -1.68 21.26 -5.79
N GLY A 271 -0.83 20.56 -6.52
CA GLY A 271 0.38 19.93 -6.03
C GLY A 271 0.22 18.51 -5.48
N GLY A 272 -1.01 18.02 -5.30
CA GLY A 272 -1.28 16.65 -4.84
C GLY A 272 -1.41 15.65 -5.98
N TRP A 273 -1.26 14.35 -5.67
CA TRP A 273 -1.55 13.27 -6.62
C TRP A 273 -3.02 12.84 -6.51
N PRO A 274 -3.64 12.44 -7.62
CA PRO A 274 -5.05 12.05 -7.65
C PRO A 274 -5.28 10.67 -7.03
N VAL A 275 -6.52 10.42 -6.61
CA VAL A 275 -7.00 9.09 -6.25
C VAL A 275 -7.45 8.38 -7.50
N ARG A 276 -6.73 7.36 -7.95
CA ARG A 276 -7.06 6.61 -9.16
C ARG A 276 -8.26 5.67 -8.99
N ARG A 277 -8.57 5.25 -7.78
CA ARG A 277 -9.70 4.34 -7.52
C ARG A 277 -10.86 5.05 -6.84
N PRO A 278 -12.11 4.69 -7.16
CA PRO A 278 -13.27 5.20 -6.44
C PRO A 278 -13.16 4.94 -4.93
N ARG A 279 -13.46 5.95 -4.13
CA ARG A 279 -13.55 5.84 -2.68
C ARG A 279 -15.00 5.74 -2.25
N ARG A 280 -15.24 5.07 -1.12
CA ARG A 280 -16.60 4.85 -0.60
C ARG A 280 -17.31 6.12 -0.16
N ALA A 281 -16.55 7.13 0.25
CA ALA A 281 -17.09 8.42 0.65
C ALA A 281 -16.24 9.56 0.08
N PRO A 282 -16.83 10.71 -0.29
CA PRO A 282 -16.10 11.87 -0.81
C PRO A 282 -14.97 12.34 0.12
N GLY A 283 -15.22 12.37 1.43
CA GLY A 283 -14.21 12.75 2.42
C GLY A 283 -13.00 11.82 2.46
N SER A 284 -13.18 10.52 2.20
CA SER A 284 -12.06 9.58 2.18
C SER A 284 -11.13 9.77 0.97
N ALA A 285 -11.65 10.29 -0.13
CA ALA A 285 -10.82 10.68 -1.28
C ALA A 285 -9.88 11.85 -0.91
N LEU A 286 -10.40 12.87 -0.27
CA LEU A 286 -9.62 14.03 0.18
C LEU A 286 -8.53 13.63 1.17
N GLU A 287 -8.87 12.85 2.19
CA GLU A 287 -7.92 12.37 3.21
C GLU A 287 -6.86 11.41 2.65
N SER A 288 -7.14 10.72 1.55
CA SER A 288 -6.19 9.79 0.92
C SER A 288 -5.16 10.49 0.04
N ARG A 289 -5.48 11.65 -0.54
CA ARG A 289 -4.58 12.34 -1.46
C ARG A 289 -3.22 12.69 -0.84
N PRO A 290 -3.12 13.23 0.40
CA PRO A 290 -1.83 13.46 1.05
C PRO A 290 -1.00 12.18 1.21
N ILE A 291 -1.65 11.05 1.53
CA ILE A 291 -0.97 9.74 1.64
C ILE A 291 -0.40 9.33 0.29
N ILE A 292 -1.22 9.41 -0.77
CA ILE A 292 -0.81 9.07 -2.14
C ILE A 292 0.31 9.99 -2.62
N THR A 293 0.22 11.29 -2.32
CA THR A 293 1.25 12.29 -2.65
C THR A 293 2.60 11.93 -2.03
N ILE A 294 2.64 11.59 -0.77
CA ILE A 294 3.88 11.15 -0.08
C ILE A 294 4.43 9.89 -0.75
N GLU A 295 3.59 8.89 -1.03
CA GLU A 295 4.05 7.63 -1.63
C GLU A 295 4.51 7.82 -3.09
N ALA A 296 3.86 8.67 -3.89
CA ALA A 296 4.30 9.01 -5.25
C ALA A 296 5.70 9.65 -5.24
N LEU A 297 5.92 10.66 -4.40
CA LEU A 297 7.22 11.31 -4.26
C LEU A 297 8.31 10.34 -3.76
N ARG A 298 7.97 9.45 -2.82
CA ARG A 298 8.89 8.41 -2.33
C ARG A 298 9.29 7.44 -3.44
N THR A 299 8.32 7.01 -4.25
CA THR A 299 8.57 6.12 -5.39
C THR A 299 9.46 6.80 -6.43
N LEU A 300 9.14 8.03 -6.84
CA LEU A 300 9.94 8.80 -7.79
C LEU A 300 11.38 8.97 -7.28
N ARG A 301 11.56 9.39 -6.02
CA ARG A 301 12.87 9.57 -5.42
C ARG A 301 13.66 8.26 -5.31
N ALA A 302 13.01 7.15 -4.96
CA ALA A 302 13.65 5.85 -4.87
C ALA A 302 14.22 5.38 -6.21
N HIS A 303 13.59 5.76 -7.32
CA HIS A 303 14.05 5.50 -8.68
C HIS A 303 14.93 6.62 -9.27
N GLY A 304 15.42 7.56 -8.45
CA GLY A 304 16.32 8.61 -8.88
C GLY A 304 15.68 9.70 -9.74
N ARG A 305 14.34 9.78 -9.78
CA ARG A 305 13.64 10.85 -10.50
C ARG A 305 13.72 12.16 -9.69
N PRO A 306 13.98 13.30 -10.35
CA PRO A 306 14.04 14.59 -9.66
C PRO A 306 12.65 14.95 -9.13
N VAL A 307 12.58 15.31 -7.86
CA VAL A 307 11.34 15.79 -7.21
C VAL A 307 11.47 17.19 -6.64
N GLY A 308 12.70 17.65 -6.40
CA GLY A 308 13.04 18.97 -5.84
C GLY A 308 14.01 19.77 -6.70
#